data_3112628852e7ca20350b8186014d6abd
#
_entry.id   3112628852e7ca20350b8186014d6abd
#
_cell.length_a   1.000
_cell.length_b   1.000
_cell.length_c   1.000
_cell.angle_alpha   90.00
_cell.angle_beta   90.00
_cell.angle_gamma   90.00
#
_symmetry.space_group_name_H-M   'P 1'
#
loop_
_entity.id
_entity.type
_entity.pdbx_description
1 polymer ?
#
loop_
_entity_poly.entity_id
_entity_poly.type
_entity_poly.pdbx_seq_one_letter_code
_entity_poly.pdbx_strand_id
1 'polypeptide(L)'
;MIISSWNVNSVRARIDNIKSYLLKYKPDILMMQEIKTEDVNFPYDDFSAMDYESHVFGQKSYNGVAIISKGKLKNIKTDLIKDKLKQSRIISAELEYKKKNIQLINIYTPNGNP
;
A
#
# COMPACT_ATOMS: atom_id res chain seq x y z
N MET A 1 15.82 -3.19 -8.73
CA MET A 1 14.53 -3.21 -8.00
C MET A 1 13.65 -2.06 -8.46
N ILE A 2 12.37 -2.32 -8.68
CA ILE A 2 11.40 -1.29 -9.05
C ILE A 2 10.45 -1.07 -7.87
N ILE A 3 10.40 0.15 -7.38
CA ILE A 3 9.48 0.57 -6.32
C ILE A 3 8.60 1.68 -6.92
N SER A 4 7.30 1.45 -6.91
CA SER A 4 6.31 2.39 -7.46
C SER A 4 5.44 2.97 -6.36
N SER A 5 4.95 4.18 -6.53
CA SER A 5 4.02 4.84 -5.63
C SER A 5 2.87 5.43 -6.46
N TRP A 6 1.64 5.19 -6.01
CA TRP A 6 0.45 5.56 -6.78
C TRP A 6 -0.71 5.90 -5.84
N ASN A 7 -1.21 7.11 -5.97
CA ASN A 7 -2.48 7.46 -5.35
C ASN A 7 -3.59 6.89 -6.22
N VAL A 8 -4.20 5.79 -5.80
CA VAL A 8 -5.14 5.04 -6.64
C VAL A 8 -6.57 5.58 -6.60
N ASN A 9 -6.88 6.45 -5.65
CA ASN A 9 -8.23 7.01 -5.50
C ASN A 9 -9.31 5.92 -5.59
N SER A 10 -9.30 5.04 -4.61
CA SER A 10 -10.10 3.82 -4.48
C SER A 10 -9.47 2.62 -5.20
N VAL A 11 -8.90 1.71 -4.40
CA VAL A 11 -8.30 0.47 -4.93
C VAL A 11 -9.36 -0.38 -5.64
N ARG A 12 -10.57 -0.42 -5.11
CA ARG A 12 -11.64 -1.25 -5.69
C ARG A 12 -12.14 -0.69 -7.02
N ALA A 13 -12.26 0.63 -7.12
CA ALA A 13 -12.70 1.27 -8.37
C ALA A 13 -11.64 1.18 -9.48
N ARG A 14 -10.37 1.09 -9.11
CA ARG A 14 -9.23 1.07 -10.04
C ARG A 14 -8.56 -0.30 -10.16
N ILE A 15 -9.20 -1.36 -9.66
CA ILE A 15 -8.54 -2.67 -9.59
C ILE A 15 -8.02 -3.15 -10.95
N ASP A 16 -8.78 -2.97 -12.01
CA ASP A 16 -8.37 -3.42 -13.35
C ASP A 16 -7.16 -2.63 -13.86
N ASN A 17 -7.14 -1.32 -13.62
CA ASN A 17 -6.01 -0.46 -13.96
C ASN A 17 -4.75 -0.86 -13.18
N ILE A 18 -4.91 -1.17 -11.91
CA ILE A 18 -3.80 -1.58 -11.04
C ILE A 18 -3.24 -2.91 -11.52
N LYS A 19 -4.10 -3.88 -11.81
CA LYS A 19 -3.68 -5.18 -12.34
C LYS A 19 -2.93 -5.04 -13.66
N SER A 20 -3.41 -4.20 -14.55
CA SER A 20 -2.75 -3.93 -15.84
C SER A 20 -1.36 -3.34 -15.64
N TYR A 21 -1.23 -2.40 -14.69
CA TYR A 21 0.06 -1.82 -14.33
C TYR A 21 1.03 -2.88 -13.80
N LEU A 22 0.56 -3.74 -12.90
CA LEU A 22 1.38 -4.81 -12.31
C LEU A 22 1.85 -5.81 -13.37
N LEU A 23 0.99 -6.13 -14.33
CA LEU A 23 1.35 -7.04 -15.43
C LEU A 23 2.40 -6.43 -16.37
N LYS A 24 2.27 -5.14 -16.64
CA LYS A 24 3.14 -4.46 -17.59
C LYS A 24 4.52 -4.15 -17.01
N TYR A 25 4.56 -3.58 -15.82
CA TYR A 25 5.81 -3.07 -15.25
C TYR A 25 6.44 -3.99 -14.21
N LYS A 26 5.69 -4.91 -13.66
CA LYS A 26 6.15 -5.92 -12.68
C LYS A 26 7.01 -5.30 -11.57
N PRO A 27 6.53 -4.26 -10.88
CA PRO A 27 7.31 -3.67 -9.78
C PRO A 27 7.52 -4.69 -8.67
N ASP A 28 8.61 -4.57 -7.95
CA ASP A 28 8.83 -5.37 -6.74
C ASP A 28 7.94 -4.90 -5.61
N ILE A 29 7.73 -3.58 -5.54
CA ILE A 29 6.90 -2.93 -4.51
C ILE A 29 5.99 -1.92 -5.19
N LEU A 30 4.71 -1.94 -4.82
CA LEU A 30 3.76 -0.88 -5.16
C LEU A 30 3.19 -0.30 -3.87
N MET A 31 3.44 0.97 -3.62
CA MET A 31 2.86 1.71 -2.51
C MET A 31 1.64 2.47 -3.00
N MET A 32 0.49 2.20 -2.38
CA MET A 32 -0.76 2.83 -2.78
C MET A 32 -1.27 3.75 -1.68
N GLN A 33 -1.83 4.88 -2.08
CA GLN A 33 -2.50 5.84 -1.20
C GLN A 33 -3.95 6.00 -1.63
N GLU A 34 -4.76 6.48 -0.72
CA GLU A 34 -6.22 6.63 -0.92
C GLU A 34 -6.89 5.34 -1.40
N ILE A 35 -6.61 4.23 -0.71
CA ILE A 35 -7.24 2.95 -1.05
C ILE A 35 -8.75 2.95 -0.77
N LYS A 36 -9.23 3.79 0.15
CA LYS A 36 -10.65 4.07 0.45
C LYS A 36 -11.44 2.80 0.75
N THR A 37 -10.86 1.89 1.50
CA THR A 37 -11.52 0.66 1.92
C THR A 37 -10.98 0.21 3.26
N GLU A 38 -11.80 -0.49 4.02
CA GLU A 38 -11.38 -1.12 5.26
C GLU A 38 -10.49 -2.32 4.95
N ASP A 39 -9.63 -2.72 5.91
CA ASP A 39 -8.73 -3.85 5.75
C ASP A 39 -9.47 -5.12 5.32
N VAL A 40 -10.62 -5.38 5.92
CA VAL A 40 -11.41 -6.59 5.64
C VAL A 40 -11.97 -6.63 4.22
N ASN A 41 -12.16 -5.48 3.59
CA ASN A 41 -12.74 -5.36 2.25
C ASN A 41 -11.70 -5.13 1.16
N PHE A 42 -10.43 -5.12 1.52
CA PHE A 42 -9.35 -4.95 0.55
C PHE A 42 -9.28 -6.18 -0.38
N PRO A 43 -9.02 -6.01 -1.68
CA PRO A 43 -9.02 -7.13 -2.62
C PRO A 43 -7.72 -7.95 -2.58
N TYR A 44 -7.46 -8.63 -1.45
CA TYR A 44 -6.26 -9.44 -1.26
C TYR A 44 -6.10 -10.52 -2.33
N ASP A 45 -7.18 -11.18 -2.70
CA ASP A 45 -7.14 -12.30 -3.64
C ASP A 45 -6.69 -11.88 -5.03
N ASP A 46 -7.07 -10.68 -5.46
CA ASP A 46 -6.62 -10.14 -6.75
C ASP A 46 -5.10 -10.02 -6.80
N PHE A 47 -4.49 -9.57 -5.71
CA PHE A 47 -3.05 -9.40 -5.64
C PHE A 47 -2.32 -10.71 -5.39
N SER A 48 -2.85 -11.58 -4.54
CA SER A 48 -2.24 -12.88 -4.31
C SER A 48 -2.26 -13.76 -5.57
N ALA A 49 -3.28 -13.64 -6.40
CA ALA A 49 -3.34 -14.32 -7.70
C ALA A 49 -2.21 -13.88 -8.64
N MET A 50 -1.62 -12.73 -8.40
CA MET A 50 -0.49 -12.18 -9.16
C MET A 50 0.84 -12.32 -8.41
N ASP A 51 0.88 -13.12 -7.36
CA ASP A 51 2.06 -13.39 -6.52
C ASP A 51 2.54 -12.16 -5.74
N TYR A 52 1.61 -11.31 -5.32
CA TYR A 52 1.91 -10.18 -4.45
C TYR A 52 1.28 -10.37 -3.08
N GLU A 53 2.05 -10.12 -2.03
CA GLU A 53 1.52 -9.97 -0.67
C GLU A 53 0.97 -8.56 -0.50
N SER A 54 -0.08 -8.43 0.29
CA SER A 54 -0.71 -7.13 0.58
C SER A 54 -0.61 -6.82 2.07
N HIS A 55 -0.11 -5.64 2.39
CA HIS A 55 -0.06 -5.11 3.74
C HIS A 55 -0.86 -3.80 3.75
N VAL A 56 -1.91 -3.75 4.56
CA VAL A 56 -2.97 -2.75 4.43
C VAL A 56 -3.22 -2.06 5.75
N PHE A 57 -3.38 -0.75 5.71
CA PHE A 57 -3.90 0.04 6.80
C PHE A 57 -5.03 0.88 6.23
N GLY A 58 -6.24 0.33 6.31
CA GLY A 58 -7.42 0.88 5.67
C GLY A 58 -8.34 1.63 6.60
N GLN A 59 -9.30 2.29 5.98
CA GLN A 59 -10.31 3.07 6.67
C GLN A 59 -11.49 3.20 5.71
N LYS A 60 -12.71 3.18 6.26
CA LYS A 60 -13.92 3.24 5.43
C LYS A 60 -13.99 4.57 4.69
N SER A 61 -14.23 4.51 3.39
CA SER A 61 -14.53 5.63 2.49
C SER A 61 -13.44 6.68 2.27
N TYR A 62 -12.46 6.80 3.18
CA TYR A 62 -11.42 7.85 3.13
C TYR A 62 -10.06 7.27 3.38
N ASN A 63 -9.02 7.99 2.98
CA ASN A 63 -7.63 7.67 3.30
C ASN A 63 -7.27 6.23 2.96
N GLY A 64 -6.40 5.62 3.77
CA GLY A 64 -5.95 4.26 3.61
C GLY A 64 -4.69 4.15 2.75
N VAL A 65 -3.76 3.34 3.22
CA VAL A 65 -2.49 3.09 2.55
C VAL A 65 -2.24 1.59 2.49
N ALA A 66 -1.53 1.16 1.46
CA ALA A 66 -1.17 -0.25 1.31
C ALA A 66 0.20 -0.39 0.67
N ILE A 67 0.88 -1.48 0.99
CA ILE A 67 2.12 -1.88 0.34
C ILE A 67 1.87 -3.26 -0.26
N ILE A 68 2.05 -3.37 -1.57
CA ILE A 68 1.96 -4.61 -2.32
C ILE A 68 3.38 -5.03 -2.67
N SER A 69 3.77 -6.25 -2.34
CA SER A 69 5.15 -6.70 -2.48
C SER A 69 5.25 -8.10 -3.08
N LYS A 70 6.19 -8.29 -4.00
CA LYS A 70 6.56 -9.62 -4.47
C LYS A 70 7.33 -10.39 -3.40
N GLY A 71 8.20 -9.70 -2.68
CA GLY A 71 8.99 -10.29 -1.61
C GLY A 71 8.30 -10.18 -0.27
N LYS A 72 8.74 -10.98 0.67
CA LYS A 72 8.19 -10.98 2.03
C LYS A 72 8.69 -9.75 2.78
N LEU A 73 7.76 -9.02 3.40
CA LEU A 73 8.08 -7.86 4.23
C LEU A 73 8.06 -8.25 5.71
N LYS A 74 8.82 -7.51 6.52
CA LYS A 74 8.92 -7.68 7.96
C LYS A 74 8.57 -6.38 8.67
N ASN A 75 8.27 -6.49 9.97
CA ASN A 75 8.11 -5.34 10.87
C ASN A 75 7.12 -4.31 10.30
N ILE A 76 5.95 -4.79 9.93
CA ILE A 76 4.87 -3.93 9.44
C ILE A 76 4.38 -3.06 10.59
N LYS A 77 4.38 -1.74 10.41
CA LYS A 77 3.92 -0.79 11.42
C LYS A 77 2.93 0.20 10.85
N THR A 78 1.92 0.51 11.63
CA THR A 78 0.90 1.51 11.28
C THR A 78 0.83 2.63 12.31
N ASP A 79 1.77 2.66 13.24
CA ASP A 79 1.78 3.57 14.39
C ASP A 79 2.99 4.50 14.43
N LEU A 80 3.67 4.72 13.30
CA LEU A 80 4.85 5.59 13.25
C LEU A 80 4.55 7.02 13.68
N ILE A 81 3.34 7.51 13.35
CA ILE A 81 2.87 8.82 13.75
C ILE A 81 1.52 8.64 14.42
N LYS A 82 1.36 9.23 15.61
CA LYS A 82 0.07 9.25 16.28
C LYS A 82 -0.79 10.32 15.65
N ASP A 83 -1.86 9.89 14.98
CA ASP A 83 -2.85 10.80 14.43
C ASP A 83 -4.03 10.89 15.40
N LYS A 84 -4.29 12.09 15.92
CA LYS A 84 -5.41 12.32 16.85
C LYS A 84 -6.76 11.98 16.21
N LEU A 85 -6.87 12.09 14.91
CA LEU A 85 -8.08 11.74 14.17
C LEU A 85 -8.13 10.28 13.78
N LYS A 86 -7.11 9.50 14.14
CA LYS A 86 -6.99 8.06 13.83
C LYS A 86 -7.16 7.76 12.33
N GLN A 87 -6.59 8.59 11.49
CA GLN A 87 -6.67 8.42 10.04
C GLN A 87 -5.56 7.49 9.54
N SER A 88 -5.92 6.61 8.62
CA SER A 88 -5.00 5.62 8.05
C SER A 88 -4.16 6.26 6.95
N ARG A 89 -3.04 6.87 7.32
CA ARG A 89 -2.19 7.65 6.41
C ARG A 89 -0.77 7.13 6.25
N ILE A 90 -0.30 6.28 7.17
CA ILE A 90 1.10 5.84 7.16
C ILE A 90 1.16 4.35 7.43
N ILE A 91 1.88 3.64 6.59
CA ILE A 91 2.27 2.25 6.82
C ILE A 91 3.75 2.10 6.49
N SER A 92 4.48 1.39 7.32
CA SER A 92 5.88 1.10 7.08
C SER A 92 6.16 -0.39 7.16
N ALA A 93 7.24 -0.79 6.51
CA ALA A 93 7.68 -2.18 6.49
C ALA A 93 9.18 -2.23 6.23
N GLU A 94 9.78 -3.38 6.46
CA GLU A 94 11.17 -3.63 6.10
C GLU A 94 11.24 -4.69 5.02
N LEU A 95 12.07 -4.42 4.02
CA LEU A 95 12.37 -5.35 2.94
C LEU A 95 13.85 -5.70 2.98
N GLU A 96 14.16 -7.00 2.98
CA GLU A 96 15.52 -7.45 2.80
C GLU A 96 15.81 -7.62 1.31
N TYR A 97 16.83 -6.91 0.83
CA TYR A 97 17.25 -6.98 -0.57
C TYR A 97 18.76 -6.98 -0.66
N LYS A 98 19.32 -8.02 -1.26
CA LYS A 98 20.78 -8.21 -1.40
C LYS A 98 21.52 -8.05 -0.07
N LYS A 99 21.02 -8.70 0.99
CA LYS A 99 21.57 -8.69 2.35
C LYS A 99 21.52 -7.33 3.03
N LYS A 100 20.74 -6.40 2.52
CA LYS A 100 20.49 -5.08 3.15
C LYS A 100 19.04 -4.97 3.55
N ASN A 101 18.79 -4.31 4.67
CA ASN A 101 17.43 -3.97 5.07
C ASN A 101 17.07 -2.61 4.53
N ILE A 102 15.97 -2.56 3.77
CA ILE A 102 15.43 -1.32 3.23
C ILE A 102 14.15 -1.02 4.00
N GLN A 103 14.07 0.15 4.60
CA GLN A 103 12.84 0.58 5.24
C GLN A 103 11.95 1.27 4.23
N LEU A 104 10.71 0.79 4.13
CA LEU A 104 9.70 1.34 3.26
C LEU A 104 8.72 2.14 4.11
N ILE A 105 8.43 3.37 3.73
CA ILE A 105 7.46 4.21 4.41
C ILE A 105 6.50 4.74 3.36
N ASN A 106 5.23 4.36 3.47
CA ASN A 106 4.18 4.81 2.58
C ASN A 106 3.32 5.84 3.30
N ILE A 107 3.36 7.07 2.83
CA ILE A 107 2.68 8.20 3.46
C ILE A 107 1.66 8.78 2.50
N TYR A 108 0.43 8.93 2.97
CA TYR A 108 -0.57 9.73 2.28
C TYR A 108 -0.68 11.10 2.95
N THR A 109 -0.38 12.14 2.20
CA THR A 109 -0.55 13.52 2.66
C THR A 109 -1.74 14.11 1.92
N PRO A 110 -2.87 14.35 2.60
CA PRO A 110 -4.03 14.93 1.94
C PRO A 110 -3.75 16.36 1.48
N ASN A 111 -4.50 16.80 0.47
CA ASN A 111 -4.44 18.20 0.04
C ASN A 111 -4.72 19.11 1.23
N GLY A 112 -3.91 20.17 1.39
CA GLY A 112 -4.03 21.11 2.50
C GLY A 112 -5.26 22.00 2.44
N ASN A 113 -6.25 21.69 1.62
CA ASN A 113 -7.50 22.41 1.56
C ASN A 113 -8.44 21.90 2.65
N PRO A 114 -9.00 22.82 3.44
CA PRO A 114 -9.96 22.43 4.47
C PRO A 114 -11.22 21.86 3.87
#